data_df2554ce0de2a2a5bb4d3aa063769980
#
_entry.id   df2554ce0de2a2a5bb4d3aa063769980
#
_cell.length_a   1.000
_cell.length_b   1.000
_cell.length_c   1.000
_cell.angle_alpha   90.00
_cell.angle_beta   90.00
_cell.angle_gamma   90.00
#
_symmetry.space_group_name_H-M   'P 1'
#
loop_
_entity.id
_entity.type
_entity.pdbx_description
1 polymer ?
#
loop_
_entity_poly.entity_id
_entity_poly.type
_entity_poly.pdbx_seq_one_letter_code
_entity_poly.pdbx_strand_id
1 'polypeptide(L)'
;IFEKKIGYELRAANPVPYDVEYTRNLGYGAVRYLLKGGTGAMIVSYEGNLKPVPFVEMVDYCTGKIKIRKVDINTETYEVARKYMIRLEKEDFQGDRLKNLARVANMEPADFKARFEYLVSGNPY
;
A
#
# COMPACT_ATOMS: atom_id res chain seq x y z
N ILE A 1 -1.73 -10.36 23.00
CA ILE A 1 -1.56 -9.66 21.71
C ILE A 1 -1.19 -10.71 20.69
N PHE A 2 -2.01 -10.87 19.66
CA PHE A 2 -1.71 -11.77 18.54
C PHE A 2 -1.22 -10.96 17.36
N GLU A 3 -0.03 -11.27 16.84
CA GLU A 3 0.47 -10.71 15.60
C GLU A 3 -0.22 -11.41 14.43
N LYS A 4 -0.89 -10.62 13.56
CA LYS A 4 -1.52 -11.14 12.35
C LYS A 4 -0.92 -10.50 11.12
N LYS A 5 -0.36 -11.30 10.22
CA LYS A 5 0.17 -10.84 8.93
C LYS A 5 -0.95 -10.81 7.89
N ILE A 6 -1.58 -9.67 7.72
CA ILE A 6 -2.73 -9.47 6.81
C ILE A 6 -2.35 -9.71 5.34
N GLY A 7 -1.08 -9.56 4.96
CA GLY A 7 -0.63 -9.68 3.57
C GLY A 7 -0.92 -11.04 2.92
N TYR A 8 -0.90 -12.13 3.68
CA TYR A 8 -1.21 -13.46 3.15
C TYR A 8 -2.68 -13.64 2.77
N GLU A 9 -3.60 -13.11 3.55
CA GLU A 9 -5.03 -13.18 3.27
C GLU A 9 -5.39 -12.41 2.00
N LEU A 10 -4.78 -11.24 1.79
CA LEU A 10 -4.97 -10.45 0.58
C LEU A 10 -4.40 -11.14 -0.66
N ARG A 11 -3.23 -11.79 -0.55
CA ARG A 11 -2.60 -12.49 -1.67
C ARG A 11 -3.30 -13.80 -2.03
N ALA A 12 -3.94 -14.45 -1.07
CA ALA A 12 -4.67 -15.70 -1.25
C ALA A 12 -6.14 -15.50 -1.64
N ALA A 13 -6.62 -14.26 -1.68
CA ALA A 13 -7.97 -13.95 -2.13
C ALA A 13 -8.15 -14.28 -3.63
N ASN A 14 -9.37 -14.62 -4.03
CA ASN A 14 -9.69 -14.81 -5.42
C ASN A 14 -9.44 -13.51 -6.21
N PRO A 15 -8.85 -13.59 -7.42
CA PRO A 15 -8.56 -12.42 -8.22
C PRO A 15 -9.87 -11.73 -8.67
N VAL A 16 -9.86 -10.40 -8.64
CA VAL A 16 -10.91 -9.59 -9.24
C VAL A 16 -10.64 -9.38 -10.73
N PRO A 17 -11.62 -8.94 -11.55
CA PRO A 17 -11.42 -8.73 -12.99
C PRO A 17 -10.21 -7.87 -13.34
N TYR A 18 -9.92 -6.86 -12.54
CA TYR A 18 -8.72 -6.03 -12.69
C TYR A 18 -7.42 -6.83 -12.57
N ASP A 19 -7.32 -7.73 -11.60
CA ASP A 19 -6.12 -8.56 -11.40
C ASP A 19 -5.89 -9.49 -12.59
N VAL A 20 -6.99 -10.04 -13.13
CA VAL A 20 -6.95 -10.93 -14.30
C VAL A 20 -6.45 -10.20 -15.54
N GLU A 21 -6.95 -9.00 -15.78
CA GLU A 21 -6.50 -8.17 -16.90
C GLU A 21 -5.04 -7.73 -16.72
N TYR A 22 -4.72 -7.21 -15.55
CA TYR A 22 -3.39 -6.70 -15.22
C TYR A 22 -2.31 -7.78 -15.38
N THR A 23 -2.54 -8.97 -14.81
CA THR A 23 -1.57 -10.07 -14.89
C THR A 23 -1.41 -10.61 -16.31
N ARG A 24 -2.52 -10.68 -17.08
CA ARG A 24 -2.48 -11.05 -18.50
C ARG A 24 -1.62 -10.07 -19.30
N ASN A 25 -1.81 -8.79 -19.09
CA ASN A 25 -1.05 -7.74 -19.77
C ASN A 25 0.44 -7.83 -19.42
N LEU A 26 0.78 -8.02 -18.13
CA LEU A 26 2.18 -8.20 -17.72
C LEU A 26 2.80 -9.45 -18.36
N GLY A 27 2.08 -10.56 -18.39
CA GLY A 27 2.54 -11.80 -19.04
C GLY A 27 2.80 -11.61 -20.53
N TYR A 28 1.87 -10.98 -21.23
CA TYR A 28 2.04 -10.63 -22.64
C TYR A 28 3.26 -9.75 -22.88
N GLY A 29 3.44 -8.72 -22.05
CA GLY A 29 4.59 -7.82 -22.12
C GLY A 29 5.91 -8.54 -21.91
N ALA A 30 5.96 -9.47 -20.95
CA ALA A 30 7.16 -10.26 -20.65
C ALA A 30 7.54 -11.16 -21.84
N VAL A 31 6.59 -11.90 -22.39
CA VAL A 31 6.83 -12.76 -23.57
C VAL A 31 7.29 -11.94 -24.78
N ARG A 32 6.60 -10.82 -25.05
CA ARG A 32 6.97 -9.92 -26.15
C ARG A 32 8.37 -9.34 -25.98
N TYR A 33 8.78 -9.01 -24.75
CA TYR A 33 10.11 -8.51 -24.47
C TYR A 33 11.19 -9.56 -24.70
N LEU A 34 10.97 -10.80 -24.23
CA LEU A 34 11.88 -11.91 -24.43
C LEU A 34 12.04 -12.29 -25.92
N LEU A 35 10.92 -12.32 -26.68
CA LEU A 35 10.96 -12.59 -28.11
C LEU A 35 11.73 -11.54 -28.93
N LYS A 36 11.86 -10.32 -28.40
CA LYS A 36 12.70 -9.25 -28.96
C LYS A 36 14.17 -9.32 -28.50
N GLY A 37 14.57 -10.38 -27.80
CA GLY A 37 15.93 -10.56 -27.28
C GLY A 37 16.20 -9.79 -25.96
N GLY A 38 15.17 -9.22 -25.33
CA GLY A 38 15.31 -8.50 -24.06
C GLY A 38 15.57 -9.46 -22.90
N THR A 39 16.42 -9.06 -21.95
CA THR A 39 16.73 -9.79 -20.72
C THR A 39 16.98 -8.83 -19.56
N GLY A 40 17.00 -9.34 -18.32
CA GLY A 40 17.44 -8.57 -17.15
C GLY A 40 16.53 -7.40 -16.76
N ALA A 41 15.23 -7.50 -17.02
CA ALA A 41 14.27 -6.44 -16.70
C ALA A 41 12.99 -6.99 -16.09
N MET A 42 12.33 -6.15 -15.31
CA MET A 42 10.96 -6.36 -14.84
C MET A 42 10.00 -5.62 -15.78
N ILE A 43 8.92 -6.30 -16.20
CA ILE A 43 7.86 -5.63 -16.97
C ILE A 43 6.91 -4.95 -15.99
N VAL A 44 6.65 -3.68 -16.25
CA VAL A 44 5.71 -2.87 -15.46
C VAL A 44 4.65 -2.26 -16.38
N SER A 45 3.47 -2.03 -15.82
CA SER A 45 2.43 -1.21 -16.46
C SER A 45 2.58 0.23 -15.94
N TYR A 46 2.76 1.16 -16.86
CA TYR A 46 2.88 2.58 -16.56
C TYR A 46 2.08 3.38 -17.59
N GLU A 47 1.11 4.17 -17.13
CA GLU A 47 0.23 4.96 -17.99
C GLU A 47 -0.38 4.16 -19.16
N GLY A 48 -0.89 2.96 -18.85
CA GLY A 48 -1.48 2.06 -19.85
C GLY A 48 -0.50 1.36 -20.78
N ASN A 49 0.81 1.61 -20.65
CA ASN A 49 1.84 0.99 -21.47
C ASN A 49 2.68 -0.01 -20.67
N LEU A 50 3.11 -1.08 -21.35
CA LEU A 50 4.03 -2.06 -20.78
C LEU A 50 5.47 -1.63 -21.06
N LYS A 51 6.23 -1.39 -20.00
CA LYS A 51 7.63 -0.93 -20.09
C LYS A 51 8.56 -1.91 -19.37
N PRO A 52 9.72 -2.25 -19.96
CA PRO A 52 10.77 -2.95 -19.25
C PRO A 52 11.51 -1.97 -18.33
N VAL A 53 11.72 -2.35 -17.08
CA VAL A 53 12.57 -1.66 -16.11
C VAL A 53 13.76 -2.56 -15.85
N PRO A 54 14.99 -2.19 -16.27
CA PRO A 54 16.20 -2.98 -16.03
C PRO A 54 16.42 -3.24 -14.53
N PHE A 55 16.83 -4.43 -14.15
CA PHE A 55 17.05 -4.76 -12.73
C PHE A 55 18.10 -3.84 -12.08
N VAL A 56 19.08 -3.38 -12.84
CA VAL A 56 20.09 -2.44 -12.34
C VAL A 56 19.48 -1.10 -11.89
N GLU A 57 18.42 -0.63 -12.53
CA GLU A 57 17.73 0.60 -12.15
C GLU A 57 16.90 0.47 -10.87
N MET A 58 16.59 -0.77 -10.48
CA MET A 58 15.85 -1.07 -9.26
C MET A 58 16.73 -1.08 -8.02
N VAL A 59 18.05 -1.07 -8.18
CA VAL A 59 19.01 -1.11 -7.07
C VAL A 59 19.40 0.31 -6.68
N ASP A 60 19.44 0.55 -5.39
CA ASP A 60 20.03 1.75 -4.82
C ASP A 60 21.55 1.55 -4.76
N TYR A 61 22.29 2.37 -5.49
CA TYR A 61 23.75 2.23 -5.63
C TYR A 61 24.52 2.48 -4.32
N CYS A 62 23.93 3.27 -3.40
CA CYS A 62 24.57 3.57 -2.12
C CYS A 62 24.44 2.41 -1.12
N THR A 63 23.30 1.73 -1.14
CA THR A 63 22.97 0.68 -0.18
C THR A 63 23.09 -0.73 -0.74
N GLY A 64 23.17 -0.89 -2.06
CA GLY A 64 23.15 -2.19 -2.76
C GLY A 64 21.82 -2.94 -2.63
N LYS A 65 20.77 -2.30 -2.10
CA LYS A 65 19.45 -2.89 -1.87
C LYS A 65 18.44 -2.43 -2.93
N ILE A 66 17.38 -3.20 -3.11
CA ILE A 66 16.27 -2.79 -3.98
C ILE A 66 15.63 -1.52 -3.43
N LYS A 67 15.42 -0.54 -4.30
CA LYS A 67 14.71 0.70 -3.98
C LYS A 67 13.29 0.40 -3.51
N ILE A 68 12.92 0.94 -2.37
CA ILE A 68 11.54 0.84 -1.85
C ILE A 68 10.68 1.86 -2.62
N ARG A 69 9.68 1.37 -3.33
CA ARG A 69 8.68 2.24 -3.96
C ARG A 69 7.66 2.66 -2.91
N LYS A 70 7.63 3.96 -2.63
CA LYS A 70 6.63 4.55 -1.74
C LYS A 70 5.35 4.85 -2.51
N VAL A 71 4.23 4.86 -1.80
CA VAL A 71 2.95 5.33 -2.34
C VAL A 71 3.04 6.84 -2.52
N ASP A 72 2.62 7.35 -3.68
CA ASP A 72 2.48 8.78 -3.90
C ASP A 72 1.15 9.25 -3.30
N ILE A 73 1.25 9.99 -2.21
CA ILE A 73 0.11 10.50 -1.44
C ILE A 73 -0.56 11.73 -2.07
N ASN A 74 0.03 12.30 -3.14
CA ASN A 74 -0.49 13.48 -3.82
C ASN A 74 -1.33 13.14 -5.06
N THR A 75 -1.65 11.87 -5.27
CA THR A 75 -2.45 11.41 -6.41
C THR A 75 -3.94 11.33 -6.05
N GLU A 76 -4.80 11.63 -7.02
CA GLU A 76 -6.26 11.45 -6.87
C GLU A 76 -6.63 9.99 -6.52
N THR A 77 -5.89 9.03 -7.07
CA THR A 77 -6.06 7.61 -6.73
C THR A 77 -5.83 7.35 -5.24
N TYR A 78 -4.84 8.01 -4.64
CA TYR A 78 -4.62 7.92 -3.20
C TYR A 78 -5.76 8.58 -2.41
N GLU A 79 -6.27 9.73 -2.86
CA GLU A 79 -7.41 10.39 -2.20
C GLU A 79 -8.65 9.49 -2.20
N VAL A 80 -8.92 8.82 -3.31
CA VAL A 80 -10.03 7.85 -3.40
C VAL A 80 -9.79 6.68 -2.46
N ALA A 81 -8.61 6.06 -2.51
CA ALA A 81 -8.26 4.94 -1.63
C ALA A 81 -8.38 5.32 -0.15
N ARG A 82 -7.96 6.53 0.21
CA ARG A 82 -8.03 7.05 1.57
C ARG A 82 -9.46 7.10 2.13
N LYS A 83 -10.48 7.35 1.29
CA LYS A 83 -11.89 7.36 1.72
C LYS A 83 -12.40 5.98 2.18
N TYR A 84 -11.77 4.91 1.70
CA TYR A 84 -12.12 3.53 2.04
C TYR A 84 -11.20 2.91 3.11
N MET A 85 -10.17 3.63 3.55
CA MET A 85 -9.28 3.15 4.61
C MET A 85 -9.96 3.23 5.97
N ILE A 86 -9.95 2.11 6.70
CA ILE A 86 -10.33 2.09 8.11
C ILE A 86 -9.12 2.58 8.91
N ARG A 87 -9.23 3.77 9.49
CA ARG A 87 -8.15 4.41 10.24
C ARG A 87 -8.72 5.34 11.30
N LEU A 88 -7.91 5.69 12.27
CA LEU A 88 -8.24 6.74 13.23
C LEU A 88 -8.15 8.12 12.54
N GLU A 89 -9.09 8.99 12.85
CA GLU A 89 -9.15 10.38 12.40
C GLU A 89 -9.17 11.34 13.60
N LYS A 90 -8.93 12.62 13.38
CA LYS A 90 -8.89 13.62 14.47
C LYS A 90 -10.20 13.68 15.25
N GLU A 91 -11.32 13.49 14.57
CA GLU A 91 -12.66 13.50 15.13
C GLU A 91 -12.93 12.32 16.09
N ASP A 92 -12.18 11.23 15.93
CA ASP A 92 -12.31 10.03 16.77
C ASP A 92 -11.74 10.23 18.18
N PHE A 93 -10.96 11.30 18.39
CA PHE A 93 -10.41 11.68 19.70
C PHE A 93 -11.25 12.69 20.46
N GLN A 94 -12.52 12.87 20.06
CA GLN A 94 -13.43 13.84 20.66
C GLN A 94 -14.81 13.20 20.97
N GLY A 95 -15.45 13.74 22.00
CA GLY A 95 -16.85 13.44 22.35
C GLY A 95 -17.14 11.94 22.55
N ASP A 96 -18.27 11.50 22.01
CA ASP A 96 -18.74 10.12 22.19
C ASP A 96 -17.99 9.10 21.33
N ARG A 97 -17.35 9.54 20.23
CA ARG A 97 -16.49 8.65 19.43
C ARG A 97 -15.31 8.17 20.26
N LEU A 98 -14.63 9.08 20.94
CA LEU A 98 -13.52 8.72 21.85
C LEU A 98 -13.97 7.74 22.93
N LYS A 99 -15.11 8.00 23.59
CA LYS A 99 -15.65 7.09 24.62
C LYS A 99 -15.93 5.70 24.08
N ASN A 100 -16.55 5.62 22.89
CA ASN A 100 -16.87 4.35 22.26
C ASN A 100 -15.61 3.57 21.86
N LEU A 101 -14.63 4.22 21.25
CA LEU A 101 -13.36 3.58 20.88
C LEU A 101 -12.58 3.12 22.10
N ALA A 102 -12.49 3.95 23.14
CA ALA A 102 -11.85 3.58 24.39
C ALA A 102 -12.53 2.37 25.03
N ARG A 103 -13.87 2.34 25.07
CA ARG A 103 -14.64 1.20 25.58
C ARG A 103 -14.33 -0.09 24.80
N VAL A 104 -14.30 -0.02 23.44
CA VAL A 104 -13.99 -1.19 22.60
C VAL A 104 -12.55 -1.66 22.83
N ALA A 105 -11.63 -0.72 23.03
CA ALA A 105 -10.23 -1.01 23.34
C ALA A 105 -10.01 -1.47 24.80
N ASN A 106 -11.05 -1.48 25.63
CA ASN A 106 -10.99 -1.76 27.06
C ASN A 106 -10.00 -0.82 27.81
N MET A 107 -10.10 0.47 27.55
CA MET A 107 -9.24 1.52 28.08
C MET A 107 -10.08 2.71 28.56
N GLU A 108 -9.52 3.50 29.48
CA GLU A 108 -10.09 4.80 29.80
C GLU A 108 -9.89 5.77 28.62
N PRO A 109 -10.82 6.72 28.38
CA PRO A 109 -10.72 7.67 27.26
C PRO A 109 -9.42 8.48 27.25
N ALA A 110 -8.93 8.87 28.44
CA ALA A 110 -7.67 9.59 28.58
C ALA A 110 -6.46 8.74 28.14
N ASP A 111 -6.45 7.47 28.53
CA ASP A 111 -5.38 6.52 28.18
C ASP A 111 -5.41 6.18 26.69
N PHE A 112 -6.59 6.00 26.13
CA PHE A 112 -6.77 5.78 24.69
C PHE A 112 -6.22 6.98 23.90
N LYS A 113 -6.58 8.18 24.31
CA LYS A 113 -6.10 9.42 23.70
C LYS A 113 -4.58 9.53 23.79
N ALA A 114 -4.02 9.40 24.98
CA ALA A 114 -2.58 9.49 25.22
C ALA A 114 -1.78 8.47 24.37
N ARG A 115 -2.37 7.28 24.15
CA ARG A 115 -1.70 6.19 23.44
C ARG A 115 -1.76 6.30 21.93
N PHE A 116 -2.82 6.89 21.35
CA PHE A 116 -3.09 6.81 19.93
C PHE A 116 -3.23 8.15 19.21
N GLU A 117 -3.41 9.28 19.91
CA GLU A 117 -3.63 10.59 19.27
C GLU A 117 -2.45 11.05 18.40
N TYR A 118 -1.23 10.61 18.70
CA TYR A 118 -0.05 10.92 17.89
C TYR A 118 -0.16 10.41 16.45
N LEU A 119 -0.95 9.36 16.21
CA LEU A 119 -1.17 8.81 14.86
C LEU A 119 -1.90 9.79 13.93
N VAL A 120 -2.64 10.74 14.49
CA VAL A 120 -3.43 11.73 13.73
C VAL A 120 -2.92 13.16 13.93
N SER A 121 -2.00 13.39 14.88
CA SER A 121 -1.47 14.72 15.24
C SER A 121 -0.24 15.11 14.44
N GLY A 122 0.48 14.15 13.88
CA GLY A 122 1.63 14.38 13.02
C GLY A 122 1.25 14.35 11.54
N ASN A 123 1.91 15.18 10.74
CA ASN A 123 1.94 14.95 9.30
C ASN A 123 2.75 13.66 9.11
N PRO A 124 2.15 12.52 8.70
CA PRO A 124 2.84 11.23 8.77
C PRO A 124 4.01 11.09 7.78
N TYR A 125 4.27 12.13 6.94
CA TYR A 125 5.35 12.08 5.94
C TYR A 125 5.80 13.48 5.55
#